data_eff38d66820c17182dc08d5e7f538ccd
#
_entry.id   eff38d66820c17182dc08d5e7f538ccd
#
_cell.length_a   1.000
_cell.length_b   1.000
_cell.length_c   1.000
_cell.angle_alpha   90.00
_cell.angle_beta   90.00
_cell.angle_gamma   90.00
#
_symmetry.space_group_name_H-M   'P 1'
#
loop_
_entity.id
_entity.type
_entity.pdbx_description
1 polymer ?
#
loop_
_entity_poly.entity_id
_entity_poly.type
_entity_poly.pdbx_seq_one_letter_code
_entity_poly.pdbx_strand_id
1 'polypeptide(L)'
;MPAQASGPVLRHVRVVVVGAGFSGIGAAIRLRQAGVRDVLLLEKGPQLGGTWRDNTYPGCACDVPSTLYSYSFTPDTAWSRLFAGQREIHAYLRTTAERHGLGRDVLRCGVGVLGARWDPAAGRWRLETSDGAYSAEVLVLATGPWHVPRRLDVPGIEGFDGPVLHTAEWDDGVELAGRRVTVVGSGASAVQVVPAIQSRAATVRLFQRTAQWVLPKPDLALPPALNRSLDRLPGARSAMRSGQYALQEGFGYAFRHPHLARVLEAGARAHLRLAVRDRRLRQALTPDYRLGCKRLLTSSTFYPALARPHVRLHPTAVTAVRGNEVIGADGTAAPTDVLITATGFRVGELPLSRSLYGPDGRSLHEAWGGEPKAYLGTSVSGFPNLFLLLGPNLLGGSTSAITVLEAQLAYLTAALARLDEGGHRALEVRPGVQAAYNAAVQEALDGTVYNSGGCTSYYFSPSGRNTFAWPWSTGHLVRRLSRFDPASYAWREPAATPSQTESPVPTRSERP
;
A
#
# COMPACT_ATOMS: atom_id res chain seq x y z
N MET A 1 10.06 10.86 29.16
CA MET A 1 10.24 9.40 29.05
C MET A 1 8.87 8.79 28.76
N PRO A 2 8.63 8.09 27.67
CA PRO A 2 7.37 7.37 27.49
C PRO A 2 7.31 6.23 28.50
N ALA A 3 6.13 6.06 29.12
CA ALA A 3 5.86 5.05 30.13
C ALA A 3 6.26 3.66 29.61
N GLN A 4 6.94 2.90 30.45
CA GLN A 4 7.19 1.48 30.21
C GLN A 4 5.84 0.77 30.14
N ALA A 5 5.57 0.03 29.06
CA ALA A 5 4.44 -0.88 29.01
C ALA A 5 4.63 -1.97 30.07
N SER A 6 4.08 -1.74 31.26
CA SER A 6 4.29 -2.56 32.48
C SER A 6 3.20 -3.61 32.71
N GLY A 7 2.38 -3.88 31.68
CA GLY A 7 1.37 -4.93 31.75
C GLY A 7 1.95 -6.34 31.49
N PRO A 8 1.34 -7.40 32.07
CA PRO A 8 1.74 -8.76 31.78
C PRO A 8 1.60 -9.05 30.29
N VAL A 9 2.58 -9.75 29.70
CA VAL A 9 2.53 -10.20 28.30
C VAL A 9 1.41 -11.22 28.17
N LEU A 10 0.37 -10.90 27.37
CA LEU A 10 -0.77 -11.78 27.13
C LEU A 10 -0.36 -13.06 26.41
N ARG A 11 0.52 -12.93 25.41
CA ARG A 11 0.96 -14.05 24.58
C ARG A 11 2.33 -13.77 23.98
N HIS A 12 3.18 -14.79 24.02
CA HIS A 12 4.39 -14.85 23.21
C HIS A 12 4.08 -15.57 21.90
N VAL A 13 4.52 -15.03 20.77
CA VAL A 13 4.37 -15.62 19.43
C VAL A 13 5.68 -15.50 18.67
N ARG A 14 5.95 -16.46 17.81
CA ARG A 14 7.14 -16.39 16.97
C ARG A 14 7.09 -15.22 15.99
N VAL A 15 6.00 -15.08 15.24
CA VAL A 15 5.84 -14.01 14.24
C VAL A 15 4.54 -13.27 14.45
N VAL A 16 4.63 -11.96 14.68
CA VAL A 16 3.47 -11.07 14.61
C VAL A 16 3.48 -10.34 13.28
N VAL A 17 2.35 -10.41 12.57
CA VAL A 17 2.08 -9.67 11.33
C VAL A 17 1.04 -8.60 11.63
N VAL A 18 1.31 -7.34 11.29
CA VAL A 18 0.44 -6.20 11.56
C VAL A 18 -0.28 -5.75 10.29
N GLY A 19 -1.60 -5.90 10.26
CA GLY A 19 -2.48 -5.55 9.15
C GLY A 19 -2.93 -6.75 8.30
N ALA A 20 -4.24 -6.95 8.16
CA ALA A 20 -4.85 -8.07 7.43
C ALA A 20 -5.42 -7.65 6.05
N GLY A 21 -4.67 -6.85 5.30
CA GLY A 21 -4.85 -6.66 3.86
C GLY A 21 -4.14 -7.76 3.05
N PHE A 22 -3.97 -7.57 1.73
CA PHE A 22 -3.20 -8.48 0.87
C PHE A 22 -1.85 -8.87 1.49
N SER A 23 -1.09 -7.89 1.98
CA SER A 23 0.26 -8.15 2.51
C SER A 23 0.24 -9.10 3.70
N GLY A 24 -0.63 -8.86 4.68
CA GLY A 24 -0.65 -9.68 5.90
C GLY A 24 -1.26 -11.05 5.70
N ILE A 25 -2.36 -11.15 4.93
CA ILE A 25 -2.96 -12.44 4.57
C ILE A 25 -1.94 -13.31 3.83
N GLY A 26 -1.26 -12.73 2.81
CA GLY A 26 -0.21 -13.42 2.07
C GLY A 26 0.94 -13.87 2.96
N ALA A 27 1.39 -13.01 3.90
CA ALA A 27 2.45 -13.33 4.86
C ALA A 27 2.05 -14.50 5.76
N ALA A 28 0.87 -14.45 6.39
CA ALA A 28 0.40 -15.53 7.25
C ALA A 28 0.30 -16.87 6.52
N ILE A 29 -0.22 -16.87 5.28
CA ILE A 29 -0.31 -18.07 4.45
C ILE A 29 1.07 -18.62 4.12
N ARG A 30 1.98 -17.79 3.59
CA ARG A 30 3.30 -18.25 3.12
C ARG A 30 4.20 -18.69 4.28
N LEU A 31 4.16 -18.00 5.41
CA LEU A 31 4.87 -18.41 6.62
C LEU A 31 4.39 -19.78 7.09
N ARG A 32 3.07 -20.02 7.17
CA ARG A 32 2.53 -21.32 7.58
C ARG A 32 2.86 -22.43 6.58
N GLN A 33 2.84 -22.15 5.28
CA GLN A 33 3.29 -23.09 4.24
C GLN A 33 4.78 -23.42 4.35
N ALA A 34 5.60 -22.48 4.83
CA ALA A 34 7.03 -22.69 5.10
C ALA A 34 7.30 -23.36 6.46
N GLY A 35 6.26 -23.82 7.18
CA GLY A 35 6.39 -24.55 8.44
C GLY A 35 6.37 -23.66 9.70
N VAL A 36 6.28 -22.35 9.58
CA VAL A 36 6.16 -21.44 10.72
C VAL A 36 4.72 -21.48 11.23
N ARG A 37 4.46 -22.28 12.27
CA ARG A 37 3.09 -22.49 12.78
C ARG A 37 2.61 -21.41 13.73
N ASP A 38 3.49 -20.83 14.52
CA ASP A 38 3.16 -19.80 15.52
C ASP A 38 3.22 -18.40 14.89
N VAL A 39 2.18 -18.07 14.11
CA VAL A 39 1.98 -16.80 13.42
C VAL A 39 0.69 -16.16 13.92
N LEU A 40 0.76 -14.90 14.33
CA LEU A 40 -0.40 -14.10 14.72
C LEU A 40 -0.53 -12.87 13.80
N LEU A 41 -1.66 -12.77 13.12
CA LEU A 41 -2.03 -11.66 12.27
C LEU A 41 -2.99 -10.73 13.02
N LEU A 42 -2.58 -9.49 13.30
CA LEU A 42 -3.36 -8.48 14.02
C LEU A 42 -3.93 -7.46 13.05
N GLU A 43 -5.23 -7.23 13.12
CA GLU A 43 -5.96 -6.25 12.29
C GLU A 43 -6.77 -5.31 13.20
N LYS A 44 -6.57 -3.99 13.02
CA LYS A 44 -7.30 -2.98 13.82
C LYS A 44 -8.78 -2.88 13.46
N GLY A 45 -9.12 -3.16 12.21
CA GLY A 45 -10.49 -3.10 11.73
C GLY A 45 -11.32 -4.31 12.18
N PRO A 46 -12.65 -4.23 12.06
CA PRO A 46 -13.56 -5.27 12.53
C PRO A 46 -13.46 -6.57 11.72
N GLN A 47 -12.86 -6.53 10.55
CA GLN A 47 -12.66 -7.69 9.66
C GLN A 47 -11.41 -7.47 8.78
N LEU A 48 -10.92 -8.55 8.15
CA LEU A 48 -9.83 -8.49 7.19
C LEU A 48 -10.20 -7.72 5.93
N GLY A 49 -9.19 -7.36 5.10
CA GLY A 49 -9.39 -6.76 3.76
C GLY A 49 -8.58 -5.50 3.50
N GLY A 50 -8.19 -4.75 4.55
CA GLY A 50 -7.40 -3.52 4.42
C GLY A 50 -8.03 -2.53 3.42
N THR A 51 -7.27 -2.05 2.44
CA THR A 51 -7.73 -1.11 1.41
C THR A 51 -9.07 -1.53 0.75
N TRP A 52 -9.30 -2.82 0.55
CA TRP A 52 -10.50 -3.32 -0.12
C TRP A 52 -11.70 -3.50 0.83
N ARG A 53 -11.49 -3.48 2.14
CA ARG A 53 -12.54 -3.30 3.14
C ARG A 53 -12.93 -1.82 3.25
N ASP A 54 -11.91 -0.93 3.31
CA ASP A 54 -12.11 0.46 3.71
C ASP A 54 -12.62 1.35 2.57
N ASN A 55 -12.25 1.06 1.31
CA ASN A 55 -12.62 1.90 0.17
C ASN A 55 -13.87 1.38 -0.53
N THR A 56 -15.04 1.78 -0.07
CA THR A 56 -16.36 1.31 -0.56
C THR A 56 -17.07 2.30 -1.47
N TYR A 57 -16.45 3.43 -1.81
CA TYR A 57 -17.05 4.46 -2.65
C TYR A 57 -17.53 3.91 -4.01
N PRO A 58 -18.60 4.48 -4.59
CA PRO A 58 -19.15 4.03 -5.88
C PRO A 58 -18.10 4.06 -7.00
N GLY A 59 -18.02 2.94 -7.72
CA GLY A 59 -17.07 2.77 -8.81
C GLY A 59 -15.66 2.32 -8.38
N CYS A 60 -15.43 2.06 -7.09
CA CYS A 60 -14.15 1.56 -6.59
C CYS A 60 -13.80 0.22 -7.23
N ALA A 61 -12.67 0.19 -7.96
CA ALA A 61 -12.19 -0.99 -8.68
C ALA A 61 -10.67 -0.95 -8.81
N CYS A 62 -10.06 -2.10 -9.07
CA CYS A 62 -8.63 -2.17 -9.38
C CYS A 62 -8.32 -1.61 -10.78
N ASP A 63 -7.16 -1.01 -10.92
CA ASP A 63 -6.60 -0.54 -12.19
C ASP A 63 -5.52 -1.49 -12.74
N VAL A 64 -5.30 -2.62 -12.06
CA VAL A 64 -4.48 -3.75 -12.51
C VAL A 64 -5.40 -4.90 -12.88
N PRO A 65 -5.11 -5.66 -13.95
CA PRO A 65 -5.94 -6.81 -14.33
C PRO A 65 -6.09 -7.84 -13.21
N SER A 66 -7.29 -8.36 -13.02
CA SER A 66 -7.70 -9.18 -11.87
C SER A 66 -6.84 -10.42 -11.66
N THR A 67 -6.47 -11.12 -12.74
CA THR A 67 -5.62 -12.31 -12.66
C THR A 67 -4.18 -11.98 -12.28
N LEU A 68 -3.73 -10.76 -12.50
CA LEU A 68 -2.42 -10.28 -12.04
C LEU A 68 -2.51 -9.66 -10.64
N TYR A 69 -3.68 -9.10 -10.26
CA TYR A 69 -3.95 -8.55 -8.94
C TYR A 69 -4.57 -9.60 -8.01
N SER A 70 -4.00 -10.78 -8.00
CA SER A 70 -4.37 -11.93 -7.15
C SER A 70 -3.12 -12.72 -6.81
N TYR A 71 -3.17 -13.53 -5.76
CA TYR A 71 -2.05 -14.40 -5.41
C TYR A 71 -1.84 -15.49 -6.47
N SER A 72 -0.58 -15.73 -6.83
CA SER A 72 -0.21 -16.80 -7.77
C SER A 72 -0.46 -18.20 -7.21
N PHE A 73 -0.51 -18.32 -5.89
CA PHE A 73 -0.76 -19.57 -5.18
C PHE A 73 -2.27 -19.85 -4.92
N THR A 74 -3.15 -18.95 -5.38
CA THR A 74 -4.62 -19.15 -5.42
C THR A 74 -5.15 -18.80 -6.81
N PRO A 75 -4.78 -19.56 -7.86
CA PRO A 75 -5.04 -19.19 -9.25
C PRO A 75 -6.49 -19.39 -9.71
N ASP A 76 -7.28 -20.14 -8.96
CA ASP A 76 -8.61 -20.70 -9.39
C ASP A 76 -9.75 -19.70 -9.22
N THR A 77 -9.46 -18.41 -9.06
CA THR A 77 -10.51 -17.40 -8.88
C THR A 77 -11.15 -17.05 -10.21
N ALA A 78 -12.44 -17.29 -10.32
CA ALA A 78 -13.25 -16.89 -11.46
C ALA A 78 -13.67 -15.42 -11.31
N TRP A 79 -12.88 -14.52 -11.88
CA TRP A 79 -13.18 -13.09 -11.89
C TRP A 79 -14.31 -12.75 -12.86
N SER A 80 -15.22 -11.85 -12.45
CA SER A 80 -16.35 -11.41 -13.29
C SER A 80 -15.92 -10.44 -14.39
N ARG A 81 -14.81 -9.73 -14.18
CA ARG A 81 -14.28 -8.70 -15.08
C ARG A 81 -12.76 -8.71 -15.13
N LEU A 82 -12.23 -8.16 -16.23
CA LEU A 82 -10.78 -7.99 -16.38
C LEU A 82 -10.18 -7.08 -15.29
N PHE A 83 -10.96 -6.12 -14.77
CA PHE A 83 -10.59 -5.26 -13.64
C PHE A 83 -11.67 -5.34 -12.56
N ALA A 84 -11.48 -6.20 -11.60
CA ALA A 84 -12.46 -6.48 -10.56
C ALA A 84 -12.79 -5.26 -9.70
N GLY A 85 -14.05 -5.17 -9.31
CA GLY A 85 -14.54 -4.18 -8.36
C GLY A 85 -14.18 -4.52 -6.91
N GLN A 86 -14.33 -3.52 -6.06
CA GLN A 86 -13.99 -3.58 -4.64
C GLN A 86 -14.63 -4.80 -3.93
N ARG A 87 -15.94 -5.01 -4.10
CA ARG A 87 -16.67 -6.10 -3.43
C ARG A 87 -16.13 -7.48 -3.79
N GLU A 88 -15.78 -7.68 -5.06
CA GLU A 88 -15.25 -8.95 -5.55
C GLU A 88 -13.84 -9.21 -5.02
N ILE A 89 -13.00 -8.18 -4.96
CA ILE A 89 -11.64 -8.28 -4.41
C ILE A 89 -11.69 -8.52 -2.89
N HIS A 90 -12.59 -7.86 -2.17
CA HIS A 90 -12.78 -8.11 -0.74
C HIS A 90 -13.28 -9.53 -0.47
N ALA A 91 -14.25 -10.03 -1.26
CA ALA A 91 -14.72 -11.41 -1.20
C ALA A 91 -13.58 -12.41 -1.48
N TYR A 92 -12.74 -12.13 -2.49
CA TYR A 92 -11.55 -12.93 -2.80
C TYR A 92 -10.61 -13.06 -1.60
N LEU A 93 -10.31 -11.96 -0.91
CA LEU A 93 -9.44 -11.98 0.27
C LEU A 93 -10.05 -12.81 1.41
N ARG A 94 -11.34 -12.68 1.66
CA ARG A 94 -12.05 -13.47 2.67
C ARG A 94 -12.02 -14.96 2.36
N THR A 95 -12.42 -15.35 1.15
CA THR A 95 -12.38 -16.74 0.71
C THR A 95 -10.95 -17.31 0.72
N THR A 96 -9.94 -16.51 0.35
CA THR A 96 -8.54 -16.93 0.41
C THR A 96 -8.11 -17.20 1.86
N ALA A 97 -8.42 -16.31 2.80
CA ALA A 97 -8.09 -16.50 4.21
C ALA A 97 -8.78 -17.77 4.78
N GLU A 98 -10.06 -17.97 4.46
CA GLU A 98 -10.84 -19.16 4.88
C GLU A 98 -10.24 -20.45 4.31
N ARG A 99 -9.96 -20.51 3.00
CA ARG A 99 -9.38 -21.69 2.32
C ARG A 99 -8.01 -22.09 2.90
N HIS A 100 -7.24 -21.13 3.37
CA HIS A 100 -5.94 -21.35 3.98
C HIS A 100 -5.99 -21.47 5.51
N GLY A 101 -7.16 -21.57 6.11
CA GLY A 101 -7.35 -21.82 7.53
C GLY A 101 -6.81 -20.68 8.42
N LEU A 102 -6.99 -19.42 8.01
CA LEU A 102 -6.68 -18.28 8.88
C LEU A 102 -7.84 -18.04 9.85
N GLY A 103 -8.02 -18.96 10.81
CA GLY A 103 -9.03 -18.88 11.87
C GLY A 103 -8.65 -17.87 12.97
N ARG A 104 -9.47 -17.83 14.02
CA ARG A 104 -9.28 -16.89 15.16
C ARG A 104 -8.00 -17.12 15.97
N ASP A 105 -7.40 -18.27 15.86
CA ASP A 105 -6.09 -18.64 16.42
C ASP A 105 -4.94 -17.92 15.71
N VAL A 106 -5.11 -17.60 14.43
CA VAL A 106 -4.12 -16.92 13.58
C VAL A 106 -4.47 -15.46 13.34
N LEU A 107 -5.74 -15.14 13.06
CA LEU A 107 -6.20 -13.79 12.73
C LEU A 107 -7.08 -13.21 13.83
N ARG A 108 -6.65 -12.09 14.40
CA ARG A 108 -7.44 -11.31 15.38
C ARG A 108 -7.79 -9.94 14.77
N CYS A 109 -9.07 -9.75 14.50
CA CYS A 109 -9.63 -8.47 14.08
C CYS A 109 -10.09 -7.66 15.30
N GLY A 110 -10.17 -6.33 15.16
CA GLY A 110 -10.47 -5.41 16.25
C GLY A 110 -9.31 -5.14 17.18
N VAL A 111 -8.09 -5.61 16.83
CA VAL A 111 -6.88 -5.44 17.65
C VAL A 111 -5.89 -4.52 16.94
N GLY A 112 -5.80 -3.29 17.41
CA GLY A 112 -4.85 -2.30 16.92
C GLY A 112 -3.50 -2.41 17.64
N VAL A 113 -2.39 -2.48 16.89
CA VAL A 113 -1.05 -2.30 17.44
C VAL A 113 -0.80 -0.81 17.61
N LEU A 114 -0.49 -0.39 18.84
CA LEU A 114 -0.28 1.01 19.23
C LEU A 114 1.21 1.38 19.18
N GLY A 115 2.08 0.41 19.49
CA GLY A 115 3.53 0.58 19.47
C GLY A 115 4.26 -0.74 19.60
N ALA A 116 5.57 -0.72 19.34
CA ALA A 116 6.44 -1.86 19.57
C ALA A 116 7.85 -1.39 19.95
N ARG A 117 8.55 -2.17 20.78
CA ARG A 117 9.92 -1.92 21.18
C ARG A 117 10.73 -3.20 21.15
N TRP A 118 11.93 -3.13 20.59
CA TRP A 118 12.88 -4.22 20.67
C TRP A 118 13.45 -4.33 22.09
N ASP A 119 13.38 -5.54 22.64
CA ASP A 119 14.03 -5.90 23.92
C ASP A 119 15.34 -6.64 23.61
N PRO A 120 16.51 -6.00 23.74
CA PRO A 120 17.79 -6.61 23.39
C PRO A 120 18.18 -7.77 24.33
N ALA A 121 17.73 -7.75 25.58
CA ALA A 121 18.02 -8.81 26.54
C ALA A 121 17.22 -10.08 26.20
N ALA A 122 15.94 -9.90 25.84
CA ALA A 122 15.08 -11.01 25.47
C ALA A 122 15.25 -11.42 23.98
N GLY A 123 15.87 -10.57 23.12
CA GLY A 123 16.02 -10.77 21.68
C GLY A 123 14.68 -10.82 20.94
N ARG A 124 13.72 -9.99 21.33
CA ARG A 124 12.35 -10.00 20.79
C ARG A 124 11.68 -8.64 20.85
N TRP A 125 10.64 -8.47 20.08
CA TRP A 125 9.75 -7.33 20.08
C TRP A 125 8.74 -7.45 21.23
N ARG A 126 8.52 -6.36 21.97
CA ARG A 126 7.37 -6.17 22.85
C ARG A 126 6.39 -5.24 22.15
N LEU A 127 5.14 -5.69 22.00
CA LEU A 127 4.08 -4.95 21.32
C LEU A 127 3.04 -4.51 22.35
N GLU A 128 2.63 -3.26 22.23
CA GLU A 128 1.46 -2.71 22.91
C GLU A 128 0.31 -2.70 21.91
N THR A 129 -0.85 -3.22 22.32
CA THR A 129 -2.04 -3.29 21.48
C THR A 129 -3.27 -2.83 22.24
N SER A 130 -4.37 -2.59 21.53
CA SER A 130 -5.68 -2.29 22.15
C SER A 130 -6.26 -3.42 22.99
N ASP A 131 -5.67 -4.62 22.93
CA ASP A 131 -6.13 -5.85 23.61
C ASP A 131 -5.06 -6.36 24.63
N GLY A 132 -4.07 -5.54 24.96
CA GLY A 132 -2.98 -5.87 25.89
C GLY A 132 -1.62 -6.00 25.21
N ALA A 133 -0.66 -6.63 25.90
CA ALA A 133 0.71 -6.73 25.44
C ALA A 133 1.03 -8.11 24.81
N TYR A 134 1.77 -8.09 23.70
CA TYR A 134 2.31 -9.29 23.05
C TYR A 134 3.83 -9.23 23.01
N SER A 135 4.48 -10.37 22.82
CA SER A 135 5.89 -10.41 22.44
C SER A 135 6.09 -11.30 21.21
N ALA A 136 7.05 -10.91 20.35
CA ALA A 136 7.32 -11.62 19.11
C ALA A 136 8.81 -11.67 18.80
N GLU A 137 9.30 -12.80 18.27
CA GLU A 137 10.67 -12.90 17.77
C GLU A 137 10.84 -12.08 16.50
N VAL A 138 9.83 -12.08 15.65
CA VAL A 138 9.81 -11.40 14.35
C VAL A 138 8.57 -10.52 14.24
N LEU A 139 8.77 -9.29 13.78
CA LEU A 139 7.70 -8.32 13.52
C LEU A 139 7.62 -8.01 12.02
N VAL A 140 6.44 -8.25 11.43
CA VAL A 140 6.17 -7.96 10.02
C VAL A 140 5.12 -6.85 9.92
N LEU A 141 5.50 -5.71 9.33
CA LEU A 141 4.58 -4.61 9.09
C LEU A 141 3.94 -4.75 7.70
N ALA A 142 2.66 -5.08 7.69
CA ALA A 142 1.82 -5.27 6.50
C ALA A 142 0.73 -4.19 6.39
N THR A 143 1.02 -2.98 6.89
CA THR A 143 0.05 -1.88 7.06
C THR A 143 -0.38 -1.21 5.75
N GLY A 144 0.37 -1.44 4.67
CA GLY A 144 0.11 -0.85 3.36
C GLY A 144 0.34 0.66 3.29
N PRO A 145 0.59 1.22 2.09
CA PRO A 145 0.86 2.65 1.92
C PRO A 145 -0.41 3.52 1.79
N TRP A 146 -1.56 2.94 1.48
CA TRP A 146 -2.83 3.65 1.29
C TRP A 146 -3.78 3.39 2.46
N HIS A 147 -3.41 3.92 3.62
CA HIS A 147 -4.08 3.61 4.87
C HIS A 147 -4.52 4.85 5.66
N VAL A 148 -3.70 5.92 5.69
CA VAL A 148 -4.04 7.15 6.40
C VAL A 148 -4.62 8.15 5.40
N PRO A 149 -5.93 8.50 5.48
CA PRO A 149 -6.54 9.48 4.59
C PRO A 149 -5.88 10.85 4.73
N ARG A 150 -5.66 11.53 3.61
CA ARG A 150 -5.25 12.92 3.58
C ARG A 150 -6.49 13.81 3.53
N ARG A 151 -6.92 14.30 4.66
CA ARG A 151 -8.09 15.17 4.75
C ARG A 151 -7.84 16.49 4.04
N LEU A 152 -8.90 17.08 3.51
CA LEU A 152 -8.88 18.45 3.00
C LEU A 152 -8.76 19.38 4.20
N ASP A 153 -7.70 20.18 4.23
CA ASP A 153 -7.41 21.14 5.29
C ASP A 153 -7.47 22.54 4.66
N VAL A 154 -8.62 23.18 4.79
CA VAL A 154 -8.88 24.55 4.28
C VAL A 154 -9.79 25.29 5.27
N PRO A 155 -9.64 26.61 5.39
CA PRO A 155 -10.49 27.43 6.26
C PRO A 155 -11.97 27.18 6.00
N GLY A 156 -12.72 26.99 7.07
CA GLY A 156 -14.19 26.89 7.07
C GLY A 156 -14.74 25.49 6.76
N ILE A 157 -13.90 24.48 6.52
CA ILE A 157 -14.38 23.12 6.22
C ILE A 157 -15.20 22.50 7.35
N GLU A 158 -14.83 22.80 8.60
CA GLU A 158 -15.53 22.29 9.80
C GLU A 158 -16.94 22.89 9.95
N GLY A 159 -17.18 24.06 9.35
CA GLY A 159 -18.47 24.74 9.32
C GLY A 159 -19.28 24.49 8.06
N PHE A 160 -18.97 23.46 7.28
CA PHE A 160 -19.73 23.09 6.10
C PHE A 160 -21.13 22.56 6.51
N ASP A 161 -22.18 23.11 5.93
CA ASP A 161 -23.59 22.83 6.32
C ASP A 161 -24.06 21.41 5.89
N GLY A 162 -23.30 20.70 5.07
CA GLY A 162 -23.64 19.37 4.54
C GLY A 162 -22.67 18.26 4.97
N PRO A 163 -22.92 17.02 4.55
CA PRO A 163 -22.00 15.92 4.81
C PRO A 163 -20.69 16.08 4.02
N VAL A 164 -19.57 15.81 4.70
CA VAL A 164 -18.23 15.72 4.12
C VAL A 164 -17.79 14.26 4.10
N LEU A 165 -17.67 13.67 2.93
CA LEU A 165 -17.23 12.30 2.72
C LEU A 165 -15.78 12.27 2.26
N HIS A 166 -14.95 11.40 2.85
CA HIS A 166 -13.68 11.03 2.25
C HIS A 166 -13.83 9.70 1.52
N THR A 167 -13.24 9.55 0.32
CA THR A 167 -13.36 8.30 -0.47
C THR A 167 -12.87 7.05 0.27
N ALA A 168 -11.94 7.19 1.23
CA ALA A 168 -11.49 6.09 2.08
C ALA A 168 -12.37 5.83 3.32
N GLU A 169 -13.36 6.68 3.57
CA GLU A 169 -14.29 6.61 4.71
C GLU A 169 -15.69 6.92 4.18
N TRP A 170 -16.12 6.12 3.21
CA TRP A 170 -17.39 6.32 2.52
C TRP A 170 -18.56 5.90 3.40
N ASP A 171 -19.59 6.77 3.44
CA ASP A 171 -20.86 6.49 4.11
C ASP A 171 -21.97 6.31 3.07
N ASP A 172 -22.45 5.08 2.93
CA ASP A 172 -23.54 4.72 2.03
C ASP A 172 -24.89 5.31 2.47
N GLY A 173 -25.02 5.79 3.72
CA GLY A 173 -26.21 6.44 4.25
C GLY A 173 -26.42 7.87 3.71
N VAL A 174 -25.41 8.48 3.09
CA VAL A 174 -25.53 9.81 2.51
C VAL A 174 -26.17 9.76 1.12
N GLU A 175 -27.41 10.29 1.01
CA GLU A 175 -28.13 10.34 -0.26
C GLU A 175 -27.53 11.39 -1.21
N LEU A 176 -27.22 10.97 -2.44
CA LEU A 176 -26.68 11.84 -3.50
C LEU A 176 -27.72 12.21 -4.57
N ALA A 177 -28.88 11.52 -4.60
CA ALA A 177 -29.90 11.74 -5.61
C ALA A 177 -30.46 13.17 -5.50
N GLY A 178 -30.49 13.88 -6.63
CA GLY A 178 -30.99 15.25 -6.69
C GLY A 178 -30.12 16.30 -5.99
N ARG A 179 -28.94 15.92 -5.44
CA ARG A 179 -28.05 16.84 -4.71
C ARG A 179 -27.02 17.50 -5.63
N ARG A 180 -26.54 18.68 -5.22
CA ARG A 180 -25.36 19.35 -5.78
C ARG A 180 -24.14 18.77 -5.11
N VAL A 181 -23.39 17.93 -5.80
CA VAL A 181 -22.22 17.24 -5.26
C VAL A 181 -20.94 17.89 -5.74
N THR A 182 -20.05 18.24 -4.82
CA THR A 182 -18.69 18.70 -5.15
C THR A 182 -17.67 17.63 -4.81
N VAL A 183 -16.80 17.32 -5.78
CA VAL A 183 -15.67 16.38 -5.61
C VAL A 183 -14.37 17.17 -5.66
N VAL A 184 -13.53 17.01 -4.63
CA VAL A 184 -12.22 17.68 -4.54
C VAL A 184 -11.10 16.67 -4.76
N GLY A 185 -10.34 16.86 -5.82
CA GLY A 185 -9.23 15.98 -6.23
C GLY A 185 -9.46 15.35 -7.60
N SER A 186 -8.39 14.98 -8.28
CA SER A 186 -8.41 14.41 -9.64
C SER A 186 -7.62 13.10 -9.76
N GLY A 187 -7.31 12.45 -8.62
CA GLY A 187 -6.59 11.17 -8.57
C GLY A 187 -7.47 9.97 -8.91
N ALA A 188 -6.94 8.76 -8.65
CA ALA A 188 -7.61 7.49 -8.99
C ALA A 188 -9.04 7.39 -8.45
N SER A 189 -9.27 7.81 -7.20
CA SER A 189 -10.62 7.77 -6.61
C SER A 189 -11.59 8.73 -7.30
N ALA A 190 -11.17 9.95 -7.64
CA ALA A 190 -12.01 10.91 -8.36
C ALA A 190 -12.38 10.41 -9.77
N VAL A 191 -11.41 9.81 -10.48
CA VAL A 191 -11.61 9.23 -11.82
C VAL A 191 -12.63 8.08 -11.81
N GLN A 192 -12.83 7.45 -10.66
CA GLN A 192 -13.81 6.36 -10.47
C GLN A 192 -15.14 6.87 -9.91
N VAL A 193 -15.13 7.73 -8.88
CA VAL A 193 -16.36 8.16 -8.22
C VAL A 193 -17.19 9.12 -9.09
N VAL A 194 -16.56 10.04 -9.82
CA VAL A 194 -17.29 11.02 -10.66
C VAL A 194 -18.18 10.33 -11.69
N PRO A 195 -17.71 9.37 -12.51
CA PRO A 195 -18.58 8.64 -13.42
C PRO A 195 -19.69 7.85 -12.72
N ALA A 196 -19.41 7.31 -11.53
CA ALA A 196 -20.35 6.47 -10.82
C ALA A 196 -21.52 7.23 -10.18
N ILE A 197 -21.30 8.49 -9.76
CA ILE A 197 -22.31 9.30 -9.08
C ILE A 197 -23.06 10.27 -10.00
N GLN A 198 -22.50 10.62 -11.16
CA GLN A 198 -23.02 11.70 -12.00
C GLN A 198 -24.47 11.48 -12.47
N SER A 199 -24.91 10.23 -12.67
CA SER A 199 -26.26 9.93 -13.10
C SER A 199 -27.32 10.09 -11.99
N ARG A 200 -26.90 10.15 -10.72
CA ARG A 200 -27.78 10.29 -9.55
C ARG A 200 -27.84 11.73 -9.04
N ALA A 201 -26.71 12.44 -9.06
CA ALA A 201 -26.60 13.83 -8.60
C ALA A 201 -27.33 14.79 -9.54
N ALA A 202 -27.93 15.86 -9.02
CA ALA A 202 -28.47 16.95 -9.83
C ALA A 202 -27.34 17.67 -10.58
N THR A 203 -26.24 17.95 -9.90
CA THR A 203 -25.01 18.47 -10.51
C THR A 203 -23.79 17.88 -9.83
N VAL A 204 -22.72 17.66 -10.61
CA VAL A 204 -21.39 17.30 -10.09
C VAL A 204 -20.40 18.39 -10.44
N ARG A 205 -19.66 18.88 -9.46
CA ARG A 205 -18.55 19.83 -9.63
C ARG A 205 -17.25 19.15 -9.23
N LEU A 206 -16.28 19.13 -10.13
CA LEU A 206 -14.97 18.55 -9.87
C LEU A 206 -13.93 19.68 -9.75
N PHE A 207 -13.35 19.85 -8.55
CA PHE A 207 -12.20 20.74 -8.36
C PHE A 207 -10.91 19.96 -8.61
N GLN A 208 -10.18 20.37 -9.64
CA GLN A 208 -8.97 19.76 -10.11
C GLN A 208 -7.81 20.74 -10.06
N ARG A 209 -6.92 20.64 -9.07
CA ARG A 209 -5.70 21.45 -9.02
C ARG A 209 -4.72 21.15 -10.15
N THR A 210 -4.62 19.89 -10.55
CA THR A 210 -3.68 19.42 -11.58
C THR A 210 -4.38 18.35 -12.43
N ALA A 211 -4.34 18.49 -13.74
CA ALA A 211 -4.86 17.48 -14.66
C ALA A 211 -4.08 16.15 -14.55
N GLN A 212 -4.74 15.04 -14.88
CA GLN A 212 -4.15 13.70 -14.81
C GLN A 212 -4.09 13.05 -16.18
N TRP A 213 -3.03 12.28 -16.42
CA TRP A 213 -2.98 11.39 -17.57
C TRP A 213 -3.93 10.22 -17.36
N VAL A 214 -4.93 10.07 -18.24
CA VAL A 214 -5.90 8.98 -18.21
C VAL A 214 -5.89 8.26 -19.55
N LEU A 215 -5.51 6.99 -19.53
CA LEU A 215 -5.58 6.07 -20.66
C LEU A 215 -6.94 5.36 -20.71
N PRO A 216 -7.37 4.84 -21.87
CA PRO A 216 -8.56 3.98 -21.92
C PRO A 216 -8.36 2.73 -21.06
N LYS A 217 -9.44 2.31 -20.38
CA LYS A 217 -9.50 1.08 -19.58
C LYS A 217 -10.31 0.03 -20.34
N PRO A 218 -9.69 -1.01 -20.91
CA PRO A 218 -10.41 -2.09 -21.60
C PRO A 218 -11.02 -3.06 -20.56
N ASP A 219 -12.02 -2.58 -19.84
CA ASP A 219 -12.68 -3.36 -18.78
C ASP A 219 -13.72 -4.31 -19.37
N LEU A 220 -13.27 -5.48 -19.78
CA LEU A 220 -14.08 -6.52 -20.37
C LEU A 220 -14.73 -7.41 -19.29
N ALA A 221 -15.98 -7.78 -19.52
CA ALA A 221 -16.63 -8.83 -18.74
C ALA A 221 -15.96 -10.19 -19.04
N LEU A 222 -15.79 -11.00 -18.00
CA LEU A 222 -15.30 -12.38 -18.08
C LEU A 222 -16.46 -13.33 -17.76
N PRO A 223 -17.28 -13.71 -18.72
CA PRO A 223 -18.46 -14.53 -18.48
C PRO A 223 -18.06 -15.91 -17.92
N PRO A 224 -18.96 -16.58 -17.15
CA PRO A 224 -18.67 -17.88 -16.54
C PRO A 224 -18.23 -18.95 -17.54
N ALA A 225 -18.71 -18.88 -18.78
CA ALA A 225 -18.30 -19.79 -19.85
C ALA A 225 -16.81 -19.65 -20.19
N LEU A 226 -16.32 -18.40 -20.31
CA LEU A 226 -14.90 -18.13 -20.56
C LEU A 226 -14.04 -18.61 -19.37
N ASN A 227 -14.44 -18.32 -18.14
CA ASN A 227 -13.75 -18.81 -16.96
C ASN A 227 -13.65 -20.34 -16.95
N ARG A 228 -14.74 -21.06 -17.23
CA ARG A 228 -14.73 -22.53 -17.36
C ARG A 228 -13.80 -23.03 -18.47
N SER A 229 -13.72 -22.32 -19.58
CA SER A 229 -12.81 -22.67 -20.67
C SER A 229 -11.33 -22.48 -20.25
N LEU A 230 -11.03 -21.39 -19.55
CA LEU A 230 -9.69 -21.15 -19.00
C LEU A 230 -9.30 -22.22 -17.97
N ASP A 231 -10.25 -22.72 -17.18
CA ASP A 231 -9.99 -23.79 -16.21
C ASP A 231 -9.74 -25.15 -16.86
N ARG A 232 -10.38 -25.42 -18.01
CA ARG A 232 -10.20 -26.68 -18.77
C ARG A 232 -8.87 -26.75 -19.52
N LEU A 233 -8.25 -25.62 -19.81
CA LEU A 233 -7.00 -25.54 -20.56
C LEU A 233 -5.82 -25.42 -19.59
N PRO A 234 -4.98 -26.48 -19.41
CA PRO A 234 -3.84 -26.40 -18.52
C PRO A 234 -2.91 -25.23 -18.89
N GLY A 235 -2.56 -24.44 -17.90
CA GLY A 235 -1.67 -23.29 -18.10
C GLY A 235 -2.32 -22.02 -18.69
N ALA A 236 -3.58 -22.02 -19.13
CA ALA A 236 -4.21 -20.86 -19.76
C ALA A 236 -4.26 -19.64 -18.82
N ARG A 237 -4.62 -19.82 -17.54
CA ARG A 237 -4.59 -18.74 -16.56
C ARG A 237 -3.18 -18.21 -16.31
N SER A 238 -2.18 -19.09 -16.28
CA SER A 238 -0.77 -18.69 -16.14
C SER A 238 -0.28 -17.92 -17.37
N ALA A 239 -0.64 -18.35 -18.58
CA ALA A 239 -0.32 -17.66 -19.81
C ALA A 239 -1.00 -16.26 -19.85
N MET A 240 -2.27 -16.17 -19.46
CA MET A 240 -2.99 -14.90 -19.35
C MET A 240 -2.32 -13.96 -18.34
N ARG A 241 -1.92 -14.46 -17.15
CA ARG A 241 -1.19 -13.70 -16.13
C ARG A 241 0.16 -13.22 -16.67
N SER A 242 0.90 -14.09 -17.36
CA SER A 242 2.21 -13.75 -17.95
C SER A 242 2.09 -12.68 -19.04
N GLY A 243 1.05 -12.76 -19.89
CA GLY A 243 0.78 -11.75 -20.92
C GLY A 243 0.43 -10.39 -20.30
N GLN A 244 -0.38 -10.37 -19.25
CA GLN A 244 -0.70 -9.15 -18.49
C GLN A 244 0.53 -8.57 -17.80
N TYR A 245 1.39 -9.42 -17.22
CA TYR A 245 2.66 -9.01 -16.63
C TYR A 245 3.58 -8.37 -17.68
N ALA A 246 3.72 -9.00 -18.86
CA ALA A 246 4.53 -8.45 -19.94
C ALA A 246 4.02 -7.09 -20.42
N LEU A 247 2.70 -6.91 -20.53
CA LEU A 247 2.10 -5.61 -20.86
C LEU A 247 2.43 -4.54 -19.82
N GLN A 248 2.32 -4.86 -18.53
CA GLN A 248 2.67 -3.94 -17.44
C GLN A 248 4.17 -3.59 -17.45
N GLU A 249 5.05 -4.56 -17.72
CA GLU A 249 6.49 -4.29 -17.88
C GLU A 249 6.78 -3.39 -19.06
N GLY A 250 5.99 -3.47 -20.14
CA GLY A 250 6.07 -2.54 -21.27
C GLY A 250 5.82 -1.09 -20.86
N PHE A 251 4.81 -0.82 -20.04
CA PHE A 251 4.61 0.51 -19.44
C PHE A 251 5.79 0.92 -18.56
N GLY A 252 6.27 0.01 -17.70
CA GLY A 252 7.43 0.26 -16.87
C GLY A 252 8.68 0.56 -17.66
N TYR A 253 8.88 -0.11 -18.79
CA TYR A 253 9.98 0.19 -19.70
C TYR A 253 9.89 1.61 -20.26
N ALA A 254 8.70 2.05 -20.68
CA ALA A 254 8.50 3.42 -21.15
C ALA A 254 8.75 4.47 -20.05
N PHE A 255 8.45 4.17 -18.78
CA PHE A 255 8.70 5.10 -17.67
C PHE A 255 10.19 5.19 -17.29
N ARG A 256 10.95 4.14 -17.56
CA ARG A 256 12.41 4.13 -17.42
C ARG A 256 13.13 4.80 -18.61
N HIS A 257 12.44 4.98 -19.74
CA HIS A 257 12.95 5.60 -20.95
C HIS A 257 12.04 6.77 -21.37
N PRO A 258 12.25 7.98 -20.83
CA PRO A 258 11.31 9.10 -20.96
C PRO A 258 10.92 9.48 -22.40
N HIS A 259 11.79 9.21 -23.37
CA HIS A 259 11.48 9.43 -24.79
C HIS A 259 10.34 8.52 -25.30
N LEU A 260 10.21 7.29 -24.78
CA LEU A 260 9.13 6.36 -25.15
C LEU A 260 7.80 6.73 -24.48
N ALA A 261 7.82 7.42 -23.33
CA ALA A 261 6.62 7.91 -22.69
C ALA A 261 5.79 8.84 -23.62
N ARG A 262 6.43 9.51 -24.60
CA ARG A 262 5.76 10.35 -25.61
C ARG A 262 4.73 9.57 -26.45
N VAL A 263 4.98 8.30 -26.72
CA VAL A 263 4.03 7.43 -27.45
C VAL A 263 2.77 7.21 -26.61
N LEU A 264 2.93 6.92 -25.33
CA LEU A 264 1.81 6.76 -24.40
C LEU A 264 1.04 8.07 -24.20
N GLU A 265 1.75 9.21 -24.14
CA GLU A 265 1.15 10.55 -24.09
C GLU A 265 0.31 10.84 -25.33
N ALA A 266 0.79 10.47 -26.51
CA ALA A 266 0.02 10.63 -27.75
C ALA A 266 -1.27 9.81 -27.70
N GLY A 267 -1.21 8.57 -27.21
CA GLY A 267 -2.38 7.72 -26.98
C GLY A 267 -3.38 8.32 -25.99
N ALA A 268 -2.87 8.85 -24.86
CA ALA A 268 -3.72 9.51 -23.85
C ALA A 268 -4.38 10.79 -24.41
N ARG A 269 -3.64 11.60 -25.19
CA ARG A 269 -4.20 12.78 -25.87
C ARG A 269 -5.25 12.41 -26.93
N ALA A 270 -5.03 11.32 -27.67
CA ALA A 270 -6.02 10.80 -28.62
C ALA A 270 -7.30 10.36 -27.88
N HIS A 271 -7.18 9.62 -26.79
CA HIS A 271 -8.31 9.24 -25.95
C HIS A 271 -9.10 10.47 -25.45
N LEU A 272 -8.41 11.48 -24.92
CA LEU A 272 -9.04 12.73 -24.49
C LEU A 272 -9.75 13.46 -25.65
N ARG A 273 -9.13 13.54 -26.82
CA ARG A 273 -9.72 14.20 -28.00
C ARG A 273 -10.98 13.49 -28.50
N LEU A 274 -10.98 12.18 -28.47
CA LEU A 274 -12.14 11.37 -28.92
C LEU A 274 -13.30 11.47 -27.92
N ALA A 275 -13.01 11.53 -26.61
CA ALA A 275 -14.03 11.56 -25.57
C ALA A 275 -14.59 12.96 -25.29
N VAL A 276 -13.82 14.04 -25.51
CA VAL A 276 -14.21 15.42 -25.16
C VAL A 276 -14.13 16.32 -26.39
N ARG A 277 -15.28 16.81 -26.87
CA ARG A 277 -15.36 17.70 -28.05
C ARG A 277 -15.07 19.16 -27.70
N ASP A 278 -15.40 19.61 -26.50
CA ASP A 278 -15.17 20.97 -26.03
C ASP A 278 -13.67 21.27 -25.89
N ARG A 279 -13.21 22.34 -26.58
CA ARG A 279 -11.78 22.71 -26.63
C ARG A 279 -11.28 23.23 -25.28
N ARG A 280 -12.11 24.01 -24.56
CA ARG A 280 -11.73 24.58 -23.26
C ARG A 280 -11.60 23.47 -22.21
N LEU A 281 -12.56 22.54 -22.19
CA LEU A 281 -12.51 21.38 -21.30
C LEU A 281 -11.30 20.48 -21.61
N ARG A 282 -10.97 20.27 -22.90
CA ARG A 282 -9.76 19.53 -23.27
C ARG A 282 -8.48 20.19 -22.78
N GLN A 283 -8.37 21.52 -22.89
CA GLN A 283 -7.22 22.26 -22.38
C GLN A 283 -7.08 22.08 -20.87
N ALA A 284 -8.16 22.22 -20.12
CA ALA A 284 -8.19 22.05 -18.67
C ALA A 284 -7.85 20.60 -18.23
N LEU A 285 -8.12 19.60 -19.07
CA LEU A 285 -7.84 18.19 -18.81
C LEU A 285 -6.48 17.71 -19.36
N THR A 286 -5.72 18.59 -20.01
CA THR A 286 -4.39 18.23 -20.56
C THR A 286 -3.31 18.47 -19.50
N PRO A 287 -2.58 17.42 -19.04
CA PRO A 287 -1.49 17.61 -18.09
C PRO A 287 -0.30 18.37 -18.70
N ASP A 288 0.38 19.15 -17.87
CA ASP A 288 1.58 19.92 -18.19
C ASP A 288 2.90 19.22 -17.81
N TYR A 289 2.82 18.01 -17.32
CA TYR A 289 3.95 17.16 -16.91
C TYR A 289 4.00 15.86 -17.72
N ARG A 290 5.12 15.13 -17.65
CA ARG A 290 5.34 13.88 -18.39
C ARG A 290 4.51 12.72 -17.83
N LEU A 291 3.94 11.92 -18.71
CA LEU A 291 3.21 10.71 -18.33
C LEU A 291 4.15 9.72 -17.59
N GLY A 292 3.73 9.23 -16.45
CA GLY A 292 4.51 8.36 -15.56
C GLY A 292 5.10 9.08 -14.35
N CYS A 293 5.24 10.42 -14.39
CA CYS A 293 5.68 11.21 -13.23
C CYS A 293 4.75 11.05 -12.01
N LYS A 294 3.45 10.96 -12.25
CA LYS A 294 2.43 10.50 -11.30
C LYS A 294 1.91 9.14 -11.73
N ARG A 295 1.20 8.45 -10.83
CA ARG A 295 0.53 7.19 -11.18
C ARG A 295 -0.32 7.37 -12.43
N LEU A 296 -0.11 6.50 -13.41
CA LEU A 296 -0.94 6.43 -14.60
C LEU A 296 -2.33 5.97 -14.23
N LEU A 297 -3.35 6.70 -14.64
CA LEU A 297 -4.74 6.36 -14.43
C LEU A 297 -5.36 5.75 -15.69
N THR A 298 -6.34 4.89 -15.51
CA THR A 298 -7.09 4.27 -16.60
C THR A 298 -8.59 4.41 -16.39
N SER A 299 -9.31 4.92 -17.37
CA SER A 299 -10.77 5.01 -17.35
C SER A 299 -11.31 5.24 -18.76
N SER A 300 -12.36 4.50 -19.13
CA SER A 300 -13.13 4.76 -20.36
C SER A 300 -14.42 5.57 -20.09
N THR A 301 -14.72 5.87 -18.82
CA THR A 301 -15.96 6.53 -18.41
C THR A 301 -15.76 7.95 -17.86
N PHE A 302 -14.55 8.29 -17.41
CA PHE A 302 -14.26 9.58 -16.76
C PHE A 302 -14.45 10.77 -17.70
N TYR A 303 -13.80 10.76 -18.86
CA TYR A 303 -13.94 11.86 -19.81
C TYR A 303 -15.37 11.99 -20.37
N PRO A 304 -16.09 10.91 -20.72
CA PRO A 304 -17.51 11.00 -21.07
C PRO A 304 -18.39 11.57 -19.98
N ALA A 305 -18.10 11.26 -18.69
CA ALA A 305 -18.83 11.84 -17.56
C ALA A 305 -18.62 13.36 -17.46
N LEU A 306 -17.38 13.84 -17.61
CA LEU A 306 -17.04 15.27 -17.61
C LEU A 306 -17.64 16.05 -18.79
N ALA A 307 -17.95 15.38 -19.89
CA ALA A 307 -18.62 16.00 -21.04
C ALA A 307 -20.15 16.17 -20.86
N ARG A 308 -20.73 15.69 -19.76
CA ARG A 308 -22.16 15.84 -19.48
C ARG A 308 -22.50 17.26 -19.03
N PRO A 309 -23.64 17.86 -19.44
CA PRO A 309 -23.98 19.26 -19.15
C PRO A 309 -24.08 19.61 -17.65
N HIS A 310 -24.48 18.63 -16.81
CA HIS A 310 -24.61 18.78 -15.36
C HIS A 310 -23.31 18.48 -14.59
N VAL A 311 -22.22 18.10 -15.28
CA VAL A 311 -20.90 17.89 -14.68
C VAL A 311 -19.99 19.04 -15.07
N ARG A 312 -19.44 19.76 -14.10
CA ARG A 312 -18.58 20.92 -14.34
C ARG A 312 -17.20 20.70 -13.75
N LEU A 313 -16.18 20.92 -14.55
CA LEU A 313 -14.79 20.95 -14.10
C LEU A 313 -14.39 22.37 -13.70
N HIS A 314 -13.84 22.51 -12.51
CA HIS A 314 -13.16 23.72 -12.02
C HIS A 314 -11.65 23.42 -11.96
N PRO A 315 -10.84 23.93 -12.92
CA PRO A 315 -9.40 23.65 -12.99
C PRO A 315 -8.62 24.51 -12.00
N THR A 316 -8.99 24.45 -10.74
CA THR A 316 -8.44 25.25 -9.65
C THR A 316 -8.36 24.43 -8.36
N ALA A 317 -7.53 24.87 -7.40
CA ALA A 317 -7.49 24.31 -6.06
C ALA A 317 -8.64 24.86 -5.22
N VAL A 318 -9.15 24.07 -4.27
CA VAL A 318 -10.05 24.59 -3.21
C VAL A 318 -9.20 25.31 -2.17
N THR A 319 -9.63 26.49 -1.76
CA THR A 319 -8.94 27.35 -0.78
C THR A 319 -9.74 27.63 0.47
N ALA A 320 -11.06 27.50 0.42
CA ALA A 320 -11.94 27.70 1.58
C ALA A 320 -13.30 27.01 1.38
N VAL A 321 -14.03 26.91 2.47
CA VAL A 321 -15.46 26.56 2.47
C VAL A 321 -16.18 27.66 3.25
N ARG A 322 -17.36 28.11 2.77
CA ARG A 322 -18.19 29.14 3.42
C ARG A 322 -19.64 28.68 3.43
N GLY A 323 -20.16 28.29 4.60
CA GLY A 323 -21.48 27.68 4.70
C GLY A 323 -21.61 26.48 3.73
N ASN A 324 -22.49 26.60 2.75
CA ASN A 324 -22.69 25.57 1.72
C ASN A 324 -21.95 25.85 0.41
N GLU A 325 -20.90 26.65 0.38
CA GLU A 325 -20.13 26.97 -0.81
C GLU A 325 -18.69 26.55 -0.71
N VAL A 326 -18.19 25.82 -1.74
CA VAL A 326 -16.78 25.50 -1.91
C VAL A 326 -16.11 26.54 -2.78
N ILE A 327 -15.02 27.12 -2.29
CA ILE A 327 -14.36 28.29 -2.91
C ILE A 327 -13.05 27.83 -3.58
N GLY A 328 -12.90 28.13 -4.86
CA GLY A 328 -11.67 27.91 -5.65
C GLY A 328 -10.67 29.05 -5.48
N ALA A 329 -9.39 28.76 -5.77
CA ALA A 329 -8.32 29.77 -5.76
C ALA A 329 -8.50 30.87 -6.82
N ASP A 330 -9.32 30.63 -7.83
CA ASP A 330 -9.72 31.59 -8.87
C ASP A 330 -10.95 32.44 -8.46
N GLY A 331 -11.41 32.33 -7.22
CA GLY A 331 -12.60 33.01 -6.72
C GLY A 331 -13.92 32.33 -7.05
N THR A 332 -13.92 31.22 -7.76
CA THR A 332 -15.14 30.43 -8.05
C THR A 332 -15.81 30.02 -6.74
N ALA A 333 -17.09 30.34 -6.57
CA ALA A 333 -17.95 29.84 -5.50
C ALA A 333 -18.89 28.77 -6.05
N ALA A 334 -18.86 27.58 -5.46
CA ALA A 334 -19.63 26.42 -5.90
C ALA A 334 -20.63 25.97 -4.82
N PRO A 335 -21.94 26.31 -4.96
CA PRO A 335 -22.97 25.81 -4.06
C PRO A 335 -23.00 24.30 -4.03
N THR A 336 -22.97 23.73 -2.84
CA THR A 336 -22.69 22.31 -2.58
C THR A 336 -23.60 21.79 -1.47
N ASP A 337 -24.26 20.66 -1.69
CA ASP A 337 -25.05 19.97 -0.67
C ASP A 337 -24.29 18.82 -0.05
N VAL A 338 -23.36 18.20 -0.81
CA VAL A 338 -22.49 17.10 -0.36
C VAL A 338 -21.08 17.35 -0.88
N LEU A 339 -20.10 17.34 0.02
CA LEU A 339 -18.69 17.49 -0.31
C LEU A 339 -17.98 16.13 -0.25
N ILE A 340 -17.41 15.69 -1.37
CA ILE A 340 -16.62 14.46 -1.47
C ILE A 340 -15.14 14.84 -1.62
N THR A 341 -14.32 14.41 -0.67
CA THR A 341 -12.87 14.60 -0.71
C THR A 341 -12.18 13.36 -1.26
N ALA A 342 -11.60 13.47 -2.45
CA ALA A 342 -10.77 12.46 -3.12
C ALA A 342 -9.28 12.89 -3.08
N THR A 343 -8.85 13.38 -1.91
CA THR A 343 -7.55 14.00 -1.68
C THR A 343 -6.42 13.00 -1.45
N GLY A 344 -6.75 11.70 -1.42
CA GLY A 344 -5.80 10.59 -1.35
C GLY A 344 -5.30 10.30 0.07
N PHE A 345 -4.04 9.85 0.18
CA PHE A 345 -3.47 9.29 1.39
C PHE A 345 -2.12 9.94 1.72
N ARG A 346 -1.68 9.82 2.99
CA ARG A 346 -0.34 10.18 3.46
C ARG A 346 0.62 9.01 3.23
N VAL A 347 0.99 8.76 1.99
CA VAL A 347 1.72 7.56 1.54
C VAL A 347 3.11 7.44 2.16
N GLY A 348 3.79 8.56 2.44
CA GLY A 348 5.13 8.58 3.07
C GLY A 348 5.13 8.37 4.58
N GLU A 349 3.95 8.30 5.21
CA GLU A 349 3.83 8.15 6.66
C GLU A 349 3.44 6.71 7.02
N LEU A 350 4.43 5.91 7.45
CA LEU A 350 4.13 4.60 8.02
C LEU A 350 3.52 4.80 9.41
N PRO A 351 2.29 4.37 9.68
CA PRO A 351 1.56 4.72 10.91
C PRO A 351 2.31 4.45 12.21
N LEU A 352 2.98 3.29 12.30
CA LEU A 352 3.72 2.87 13.48
C LEU A 352 5.15 3.42 13.57
N SER A 353 5.63 4.19 12.59
CA SER A 353 7.03 4.61 12.57
C SER A 353 7.44 5.45 13.78
N ARG A 354 6.51 6.21 14.36
CA ARG A 354 6.76 7.07 15.54
C ARG A 354 6.69 6.32 16.86
N SER A 355 6.07 5.14 16.90
CA SER A 355 5.88 4.32 18.09
C SER A 355 6.58 2.96 18.02
N LEU A 356 7.45 2.76 17.02
CA LEU A 356 8.25 1.54 16.87
C LEU A 356 9.71 1.88 17.16
N TYR A 357 10.26 1.30 18.26
CA TYR A 357 11.57 1.66 18.79
C TYR A 357 12.59 0.53 18.64
N GLY A 358 13.76 0.87 18.10
CA GLY A 358 14.91 -0.02 18.00
C GLY A 358 15.63 -0.26 19.33
N PRO A 359 16.72 -1.05 19.34
CA PRO A 359 17.50 -1.37 20.54
C PRO A 359 18.21 -0.14 21.15
N ASP A 360 18.48 0.90 20.36
CA ASP A 360 19.09 2.17 20.79
C ASP A 360 18.06 3.18 21.33
N GLY A 361 16.79 2.81 21.38
CA GLY A 361 15.70 3.64 21.88
C GLY A 361 15.18 4.67 20.89
N ARG A 362 15.75 4.79 19.70
CA ARG A 362 15.22 5.66 18.62
C ARG A 362 14.01 5.01 17.96
N SER A 363 13.03 5.84 17.62
CA SER A 363 11.91 5.42 16.80
C SER A 363 12.34 5.18 15.35
N LEU A 364 11.55 4.39 14.62
CA LEU A 364 11.79 4.17 13.19
C LEU A 364 11.72 5.48 12.39
N HIS A 365 10.84 6.40 12.79
CA HIS A 365 10.71 7.73 12.19
C HIS A 365 11.99 8.56 12.38
N GLU A 366 12.57 8.57 13.59
CA GLU A 366 13.82 9.26 13.89
C GLU A 366 15.02 8.62 13.17
N ALA A 367 15.08 7.29 13.11
CA ALA A 367 16.12 6.57 12.36
C ALA A 367 16.07 6.85 10.86
N TRP A 368 14.88 7.09 10.32
CA TRP A 368 14.69 7.51 8.93
C TRP A 368 14.98 8.99 8.68
N GLY A 369 15.04 9.82 9.73
CA GLY A 369 15.13 11.28 9.59
C GLY A 369 13.92 11.86 8.85
N GLY A 370 12.72 11.26 9.00
CA GLY A 370 11.50 11.63 8.29
C GLY A 370 11.40 11.10 6.85
N GLU A 371 12.42 10.41 6.34
CA GLU A 371 12.47 9.87 4.97
C GLU A 371 12.56 8.34 4.99
N PRO A 372 11.48 7.61 4.68
CA PRO A 372 11.48 6.16 4.70
C PRO A 372 12.59 5.55 3.84
N LYS A 373 13.41 4.68 4.45
CA LYS A 373 14.55 3.98 3.84
C LYS A 373 14.57 2.54 4.32
N ALA A 374 14.81 1.60 3.41
CA ALA A 374 14.95 0.19 3.76
C ALA A 374 15.84 -0.52 2.74
N TYR A 375 16.48 -1.60 3.14
CA TYR A 375 17.16 -2.51 2.21
C TYR A 375 16.13 -3.37 1.51
N LEU A 376 16.13 -3.35 0.18
CA LEU A 376 15.13 -4.01 -0.68
C LEU A 376 13.68 -3.69 -0.29
N GLY A 377 13.45 -2.47 0.26
CA GLY A 377 12.14 -2.08 0.76
C GLY A 377 11.59 -2.97 1.89
N THR A 378 12.43 -3.81 2.50
CA THR A 378 11.99 -4.89 3.39
C THR A 378 12.63 -4.82 4.78
N SER A 379 13.95 -4.68 4.88
CA SER A 379 14.66 -4.67 6.17
C SER A 379 15.24 -3.29 6.49
N VAL A 380 15.26 -2.94 7.77
CA VAL A 380 15.75 -1.63 8.23
C VAL A 380 16.89 -1.82 9.23
N SER A 381 18.01 -1.14 8.98
CA SER A 381 19.15 -1.12 9.89
C SER A 381 18.80 -0.45 11.22
N GLY A 382 19.23 -1.02 12.32
CA GLY A 382 18.85 -0.60 13.68
C GLY A 382 17.53 -1.21 14.16
N PHE A 383 16.89 -2.10 13.37
CA PHE A 383 15.63 -2.75 13.74
C PHE A 383 15.71 -4.26 13.48
N PRO A 384 16.27 -5.02 14.44
CA PRO A 384 16.43 -6.46 14.29
C PRO A 384 15.09 -7.18 14.07
N ASN A 385 15.07 -8.19 13.22
CA ASN A 385 13.88 -9.02 12.91
C ASN A 385 12.63 -8.21 12.49
N LEU A 386 12.80 -6.97 12.00
CA LEU A 386 11.73 -6.16 11.44
C LEU A 386 11.69 -6.32 9.92
N PHE A 387 10.50 -6.65 9.40
CA PHE A 387 10.26 -6.72 7.96
C PHE A 387 9.09 -5.82 7.56
N LEU A 388 9.30 -5.01 6.52
CA LEU A 388 8.27 -4.18 5.90
C LEU A 388 7.75 -4.88 4.65
N LEU A 389 6.44 -4.98 4.48
CA LEU A 389 5.83 -5.42 3.23
C LEU A 389 5.27 -4.21 2.46
N LEU A 390 5.60 -4.14 1.18
CA LEU A 390 5.37 -2.98 0.32
C LEU A 390 5.99 -1.69 0.92
N GLY A 391 7.20 -1.81 1.44
CA GLY A 391 7.96 -0.71 2.01
C GLY A 391 8.54 0.25 0.95
N PRO A 392 9.48 1.13 1.34
CA PRO A 392 10.01 2.19 0.49
C PRO A 392 10.65 1.68 -0.80
N ASN A 393 10.47 2.45 -1.89
CA ASN A 393 11.08 2.21 -3.21
C ASN A 393 10.81 0.82 -3.82
N LEU A 394 9.60 0.30 -3.68
CA LEU A 394 9.20 -0.98 -4.26
C LEU A 394 8.09 -0.87 -5.30
N LEU A 395 7.31 0.20 -5.27
CA LEU A 395 6.14 0.35 -6.13
C LEU A 395 6.48 1.26 -7.30
N GLY A 396 6.32 0.75 -8.50
CA GLY A 396 6.29 1.54 -9.72
C GLY A 396 4.86 1.80 -10.16
N GLY A 397 4.63 2.81 -11.01
CA GLY A 397 3.30 3.08 -11.56
C GLY A 397 2.78 2.03 -12.56
N SER A 398 3.51 0.94 -12.78
CA SER A 398 3.34 0.04 -13.91
C SER A 398 3.29 -1.46 -13.58
N THR A 399 3.34 -1.86 -12.30
CA THR A 399 3.30 -3.28 -11.94
C THR A 399 2.26 -3.58 -10.88
N SER A 400 1.90 -4.87 -10.75
CA SER A 400 1.05 -5.33 -9.66
C SER A 400 1.81 -5.29 -8.32
N ALA A 401 1.23 -4.63 -7.33
CA ALA A 401 1.73 -4.70 -5.96
C ALA A 401 1.78 -6.14 -5.43
N ILE A 402 0.91 -7.03 -5.93
CA ILE A 402 0.89 -8.43 -5.51
C ILE A 402 2.13 -9.19 -6.02
N THR A 403 2.60 -8.90 -7.23
CA THR A 403 3.85 -9.50 -7.74
C THR A 403 5.05 -9.09 -6.89
N VAL A 404 5.13 -7.82 -6.50
CA VAL A 404 6.17 -7.32 -5.60
C VAL A 404 6.06 -7.97 -4.22
N LEU A 405 4.84 -8.02 -3.69
CA LEU A 405 4.55 -8.65 -2.40
C LEU A 405 4.98 -10.11 -2.38
N GLU A 406 4.63 -10.92 -3.39
CA GLU A 406 5.00 -12.34 -3.44
C GLU A 406 6.51 -12.54 -3.43
N ALA A 407 7.27 -11.67 -4.09
CA ALA A 407 8.73 -11.69 -4.02
C ALA A 407 9.25 -11.36 -2.61
N GLN A 408 8.65 -10.38 -1.92
CA GLN A 408 8.99 -10.09 -0.52
C GLN A 408 8.62 -11.24 0.42
N LEU A 409 7.50 -11.92 0.19
CA LEU A 409 7.11 -13.09 0.99
C LEU A 409 8.12 -14.25 0.83
N ALA A 410 8.63 -14.48 -0.38
CA ALA A 410 9.71 -15.44 -0.60
C ALA A 410 11.00 -15.04 0.13
N TYR A 411 11.35 -13.75 0.11
CA TYR A 411 12.49 -13.21 0.84
C TYR A 411 12.33 -13.37 2.35
N LEU A 412 11.17 -13.04 2.90
CA LEU A 412 10.85 -13.19 4.32
C LEU A 412 10.96 -14.65 4.77
N THR A 413 10.39 -15.59 4.03
CA THR A 413 10.46 -17.01 4.37
C THR A 413 11.90 -17.54 4.31
N ALA A 414 12.70 -17.11 3.34
CA ALA A 414 14.12 -17.46 3.25
C ALA A 414 14.94 -16.87 4.41
N ALA A 415 14.66 -15.63 4.82
CA ALA A 415 15.30 -14.98 5.95
C ALA A 415 15.05 -15.76 7.26
N LEU A 416 13.79 -16.17 7.50
CA LEU A 416 13.43 -16.94 8.69
C LEU A 416 14.07 -18.34 8.68
N ALA A 417 14.09 -19.01 7.54
CA ALA A 417 14.76 -20.30 7.41
C ALA A 417 16.26 -20.20 7.78
N ARG A 418 16.94 -19.15 7.33
CA ARG A 418 18.35 -18.92 7.69
C ARG A 418 18.54 -18.58 9.18
N LEU A 419 17.58 -17.84 9.77
CA LEU A 419 17.59 -17.56 11.20
C LEU A 419 17.53 -18.87 12.02
N ASP A 420 16.68 -19.82 11.59
CA ASP A 420 16.52 -21.12 12.24
C ASP A 420 17.75 -22.01 12.06
N GLU A 421 18.24 -22.15 10.82
CA GLU A 421 19.41 -22.98 10.48
C GLU A 421 20.66 -22.56 11.27
N GLY A 422 20.85 -21.25 11.46
CA GLY A 422 21.98 -20.70 12.19
C GLY A 422 21.84 -20.70 13.71
N GLY A 423 20.66 -21.04 14.27
CA GLY A 423 20.39 -20.94 15.70
C GLY A 423 20.47 -19.51 16.24
N HIS A 424 20.43 -18.51 15.37
CA HIS A 424 20.55 -17.11 15.76
C HIS A 424 19.24 -16.56 16.34
N ARG A 425 19.33 -15.58 17.25
CA ARG A 425 18.15 -14.89 17.80
C ARG A 425 17.62 -13.78 16.91
N ALA A 426 18.52 -13.07 16.21
CA ALA A 426 18.11 -11.97 15.37
C ALA A 426 19.04 -11.77 14.19
N LEU A 427 18.46 -11.23 13.13
CA LEU A 427 19.16 -10.71 11.96
C LEU A 427 18.85 -9.23 11.79
N GLU A 428 19.83 -8.47 11.36
CA GLU A 428 19.73 -7.03 11.12
C GLU A 428 20.54 -6.65 9.89
N VAL A 429 19.95 -5.94 8.94
CA VAL A 429 20.69 -5.48 7.76
C VAL A 429 21.83 -4.53 8.16
N ARG A 430 23.03 -4.74 7.60
CA ARG A 430 24.19 -3.90 7.90
C ARG A 430 23.96 -2.46 7.44
N PRO A 431 24.31 -1.44 8.25
CA PRO A 431 24.07 -0.02 7.90
C PRO A 431 24.68 0.38 6.55
N GLY A 432 25.91 -0.03 6.27
CA GLY A 432 26.60 0.27 5.01
C GLY A 432 25.91 -0.37 3.79
N VAL A 433 25.36 -1.59 3.93
CA VAL A 433 24.62 -2.26 2.86
C VAL A 433 23.31 -1.52 2.54
N GLN A 434 22.56 -1.14 3.58
CA GLN A 434 21.35 -0.34 3.39
C GLN A 434 21.65 1.02 2.78
N ALA A 435 22.70 1.71 3.22
CA ALA A 435 23.09 3.02 2.71
C ALA A 435 23.49 2.95 1.23
N ALA A 436 24.35 2.02 0.85
CA ALA A 436 24.78 1.80 -0.53
C ALA A 436 23.60 1.45 -1.45
N TYR A 437 22.70 0.56 -1.00
CA TYR A 437 21.49 0.21 -1.74
C TYR A 437 20.60 1.44 -1.98
N ASN A 438 20.34 2.25 -0.95
CA ASN A 438 19.47 3.42 -1.08
C ASN A 438 20.11 4.52 -1.96
N ALA A 439 21.45 4.67 -1.96
CA ALA A 439 22.15 5.57 -2.86
C ALA A 439 21.97 5.13 -4.33
N ALA A 440 22.22 3.85 -4.62
CA ALA A 440 22.04 3.28 -5.96
C ALA A 440 20.59 3.40 -6.48
N VAL A 441 19.60 3.26 -5.60
CA VAL A 441 18.19 3.48 -5.96
C VAL A 441 17.93 4.93 -6.38
N GLN A 442 18.44 5.91 -5.64
CA GLN A 442 18.25 7.32 -5.99
C GLN A 442 18.97 7.69 -7.30
N GLU A 443 20.20 7.27 -7.47
CA GLU A 443 20.96 7.47 -8.72
C GLU A 443 20.23 6.88 -9.93
N ALA A 444 19.70 5.67 -9.80
CA ALA A 444 18.95 5.04 -10.88
C ALA A 444 17.58 5.72 -11.17
N LEU A 445 16.99 6.39 -10.18
CA LEU A 445 15.74 7.14 -10.34
C LEU A 445 15.93 8.41 -11.16
N ASP A 446 17.08 9.05 -11.13
CA ASP A 446 17.33 10.33 -11.81
C ASP A 446 17.17 10.23 -13.33
N GLY A 447 17.47 9.07 -13.93
CA GLY A 447 17.25 8.79 -15.34
C GLY A 447 15.82 8.46 -15.74
N THR A 448 14.90 8.35 -14.78
CA THR A 448 13.51 7.92 -15.03
C THR A 448 12.54 9.09 -15.09
N VAL A 449 11.37 8.87 -15.70
CA VAL A 449 10.28 9.86 -15.71
C VAL A 449 9.76 10.15 -14.28
N TYR A 450 9.98 9.25 -13.33
CA TYR A 450 9.55 9.46 -11.95
C TYR A 450 10.18 10.70 -11.32
N ASN A 451 11.49 10.95 -11.58
CA ASN A 451 12.20 12.12 -11.08
C ASN A 451 12.24 13.28 -12.10
N SER A 452 12.35 12.98 -13.41
CA SER A 452 12.55 14.00 -14.45
C SER A 452 11.24 14.51 -15.07
N GLY A 453 10.08 14.00 -14.66
CA GLY A 453 8.79 14.26 -15.33
C GLY A 453 8.14 15.61 -15.08
N GLY A 454 8.69 16.46 -14.20
CA GLY A 454 8.23 17.84 -13.97
C GLY A 454 6.93 17.96 -13.16
N CYS A 455 6.63 17.00 -12.29
CA CYS A 455 5.42 17.04 -11.45
C CYS A 455 5.72 17.00 -9.96
N THR A 456 4.80 17.52 -9.16
CA THR A 456 4.74 17.25 -7.72
C THR A 456 3.86 16.03 -7.47
N SER A 457 4.40 14.98 -6.87
CA SER A 457 3.66 13.76 -6.57
C SER A 457 3.95 13.26 -5.14
N TYR A 458 3.13 12.34 -4.65
CA TYR A 458 3.35 11.67 -3.37
C TYR A 458 4.53 10.70 -3.38
N TYR A 459 5.24 10.56 -4.50
CA TYR A 459 6.48 9.80 -4.61
C TYR A 459 7.62 10.46 -3.86
N PHE A 460 7.55 11.78 -3.67
CA PHE A 460 8.60 12.58 -3.06
C PHE A 460 8.31 12.91 -1.61
N SER A 461 9.35 12.82 -0.78
CA SER A 461 9.38 13.42 0.54
C SER A 461 9.43 14.95 0.45
N PRO A 462 9.20 15.68 1.55
CA PRO A 462 9.36 17.13 1.58
C PRO A 462 10.75 17.64 1.17
N SER A 463 11.80 16.83 1.35
CA SER A 463 13.17 17.16 0.93
C SER A 463 13.44 16.93 -0.57
N GLY A 464 12.46 16.38 -1.32
CA GLY A 464 12.61 16.06 -2.74
C GLY A 464 13.17 14.64 -3.02
N ARG A 465 13.40 13.81 -2.00
CA ARG A 465 13.81 12.42 -2.19
C ARG A 465 12.64 11.57 -2.67
N ASN A 466 12.84 10.75 -3.70
CA ASN A 466 11.83 9.78 -4.13
C ASN A 466 11.87 8.54 -3.22
N THR A 467 10.85 8.39 -2.37
CA THR A 467 10.74 7.31 -1.38
C THR A 467 9.81 6.18 -1.82
N PHE A 468 9.25 6.26 -3.03
CA PHE A 468 8.18 5.36 -3.47
C PHE A 468 8.55 4.50 -4.67
N ALA A 469 9.13 5.12 -5.71
CA ALA A 469 9.31 4.46 -7.00
C ALA A 469 10.48 3.47 -7.02
N TRP A 470 10.28 2.35 -7.75
CA TRP A 470 11.32 1.38 -8.09
C TRP A 470 11.88 1.71 -9.49
N PRO A 471 13.21 1.93 -9.63
CA PRO A 471 13.79 2.44 -10.88
C PRO A 471 14.05 1.37 -11.95
N TRP A 472 14.08 0.10 -11.60
CA TRP A 472 14.41 -0.98 -12.54
C TRP A 472 13.17 -1.80 -12.93
N SER A 473 13.36 -2.90 -13.69
CA SER A 473 12.26 -3.79 -14.05
C SER A 473 11.73 -4.55 -12.83
N THR A 474 10.46 -4.94 -12.87
CA THR A 474 9.88 -5.81 -11.83
C THR A 474 10.61 -7.16 -11.78
N GLY A 475 11.03 -7.70 -12.93
CA GLY A 475 11.84 -8.91 -13.00
C GLY A 475 13.20 -8.77 -12.30
N HIS A 476 13.82 -7.58 -12.30
CA HIS A 476 15.03 -7.31 -11.52
C HIS A 476 14.74 -7.38 -10.02
N LEU A 477 13.64 -6.74 -9.57
CA LEU A 477 13.21 -6.78 -8.17
C LEU A 477 12.93 -8.22 -7.71
N VAL A 478 12.16 -8.97 -8.48
CA VAL A 478 11.82 -10.36 -8.16
C VAL A 478 13.10 -11.21 -8.03
N ARG A 479 14.05 -11.09 -8.96
CA ARG A 479 15.33 -11.80 -8.86
C ARG A 479 16.14 -11.41 -7.62
N ARG A 480 16.15 -10.13 -7.24
CA ARG A 480 16.83 -9.65 -6.03
C ARG A 480 16.19 -10.22 -4.75
N LEU A 481 14.88 -10.24 -4.69
CA LEU A 481 14.11 -10.73 -3.55
C LEU A 481 14.01 -12.28 -3.51
N SER A 482 14.25 -12.98 -4.62
CA SER A 482 14.28 -14.46 -4.61
C SER A 482 15.57 -15.04 -4.01
N ARG A 483 16.58 -14.21 -3.74
CA ARG A 483 17.86 -14.63 -3.17
C ARG A 483 18.12 -13.86 -1.89
N PHE A 484 17.98 -14.54 -0.77
CA PHE A 484 18.42 -14.00 0.51
C PHE A 484 19.94 -14.06 0.60
N ASP A 485 20.60 -12.93 0.80
CA ASP A 485 22.05 -12.83 0.95
C ASP A 485 22.42 -12.67 2.43
N PRO A 486 22.90 -13.74 3.11
CA PRO A 486 23.28 -13.68 4.51
C PRO A 486 24.39 -12.68 4.82
N ALA A 487 25.30 -12.40 3.86
CA ALA A 487 26.40 -11.47 4.03
C ALA A 487 25.94 -10.01 4.19
N SER A 488 24.75 -9.70 3.69
CA SER A 488 24.11 -8.38 3.87
C SER A 488 23.65 -8.11 5.30
N TYR A 489 23.66 -9.12 6.18
CA TYR A 489 23.10 -9.05 7.54
C TYR A 489 24.18 -9.27 8.61
N ALA A 490 23.96 -8.62 9.75
CA ALA A 490 24.59 -8.95 11.02
C ALA A 490 23.67 -9.94 11.77
N TRP A 491 24.27 -10.97 12.34
CA TRP A 491 23.58 -12.03 13.08
C TRP A 491 23.86 -11.86 14.56
N ARG A 492 22.84 -12.03 15.40
CA ARG A 492 22.96 -11.95 16.87
C ARG A 492 22.77 -13.32 17.45
N GLU A 493 23.80 -13.76 18.18
CA GLU A 493 23.77 -15.03 18.93
C GLU A 493 22.75 -14.99 20.07
N PRO A 494 22.24 -16.15 20.52
CA PRO A 494 21.55 -16.28 21.80
C PRO A 494 22.43 -15.72 22.92
N ALA A 495 21.86 -14.96 23.86
CA ALA A 495 22.59 -14.61 25.08
C ALA A 495 23.08 -15.91 25.72
N ALA A 496 24.37 -16.01 26.06
CA ALA A 496 24.89 -17.17 26.76
C ALA A 496 24.03 -17.41 28.02
N THR A 497 23.49 -18.61 28.12
CA THR A 497 22.80 -19.01 29.36
C THR A 497 23.80 -18.83 30.48
N PRO A 498 23.48 -18.09 31.60
CA PRO A 498 24.41 -18.04 32.70
C PRO A 498 24.67 -19.47 33.13
N SER A 499 25.94 -19.88 33.08
CA SER A 499 26.34 -21.17 33.65
C SER A 499 25.87 -21.19 35.08
N GLN A 500 25.05 -22.16 35.44
CA GLN A 500 24.78 -22.44 36.87
C GLN A 500 26.15 -22.74 37.47
N THR A 501 26.73 -21.75 38.15
CA THR A 501 27.88 -21.98 39.02
C THR A 501 27.40 -22.98 40.07
N GLU A 502 27.89 -24.21 39.96
CA GLU A 502 27.73 -25.22 41.00
C GLU A 502 28.15 -24.57 42.31
N SER A 503 27.20 -24.43 43.22
CA SER A 503 27.49 -24.03 44.60
C SER A 503 28.41 -25.10 45.19
N PRO A 504 29.56 -24.73 45.78
CA PRO A 504 30.45 -25.70 46.41
C PRO A 504 29.70 -26.45 47.54
N VAL A 505 29.66 -27.77 47.45
CA VAL A 505 29.14 -28.66 48.47
C VAL A 505 29.93 -28.40 49.75
N PRO A 506 29.27 -28.07 50.89
CA PRO A 506 29.97 -27.87 52.13
C PRO A 506 30.54 -29.21 52.60
N THR A 507 31.88 -29.34 52.70
CA THR A 507 32.60 -30.44 53.32
C THR A 507 32.21 -30.48 54.81
N ARG A 508 31.61 -31.60 55.23
CA ARG A 508 31.40 -31.93 56.64
C ARG A 508 32.75 -32.01 57.33
N SER A 509 33.00 -31.13 58.31
CA SER A 509 34.06 -31.27 59.28
C SER A 509 33.69 -32.35 60.26
N GLU A 510 34.43 -33.48 60.21
CA GLU A 510 34.49 -34.40 61.34
C GLU A 510 35.14 -33.69 62.52
N ARG A 511 34.49 -33.76 63.70
CA ARG A 511 35.10 -33.42 64.99
C ARG A 511 35.39 -34.71 65.71
N PRO A 512 36.47 -34.72 66.60
CA PRO A 512 36.96 -35.88 67.27
C PRO A 512 36.03 -36.30 68.42
#